data_83e47a2eb710d1f8d5cb5417227b50f9
#
_entry.id   83e47a2eb710d1f8d5cb5417227b50f9
#
_cell.length_a   1.000
_cell.length_b   1.000
_cell.length_c   1.000
_cell.angle_alpha   90.00
_cell.angle_beta   90.00
_cell.angle_gamma   90.00
#
_symmetry.space_group_name_H-M   'P 1'
#
loop_
_entity.id
_entity.type
_entity.pdbx_description
1 polymer ?
#
loop_
_entity_poly.entity_id
_entity_poly.type
_entity_poly.pdbx_seq_one_letter_code
_entity_poly.pdbx_strand_id
1 'polypeptide(L)'
;MTIVAKATDNNTKTQIRKILVPIDGSECSLNAARYAIKIAKDENADLFCIHVIASVPYGYTSSPSAIDQYFKDIEEKAQSWFGKVRDMAKNEGIPELKTETFADVKSVIESIIDYATSRDVDLIVIGTRGRTGLKRFLMGSVANGVVQHAHCSVLLVR
;
A
#
# COMPACT_ATOMS: atom_id res chain seq x y z
N MET A 1 12.18 3.95 -12.28
CA MET A 1 11.42 2.72 -11.99
C MET A 1 12.42 1.62 -11.74
N THR A 2 12.47 1.08 -10.54
CA THR A 2 13.39 -0.03 -10.22
C THR A 2 12.52 -1.22 -9.84
N ILE A 3 12.66 -2.31 -10.58
CA ILE A 3 12.00 -3.59 -10.29
C ILE A 3 13.00 -4.42 -9.50
N VAL A 4 12.66 -4.76 -8.26
CA VAL A 4 13.42 -5.75 -7.47
C VAL A 4 12.58 -7.01 -7.41
N ALA A 5 12.92 -7.99 -8.21
CA ALA A 5 12.30 -9.31 -8.18
C ALA A 5 13.15 -10.24 -7.31
N LYS A 6 12.55 -10.81 -6.27
CA LYS A 6 13.13 -11.95 -5.56
C LYS A 6 12.42 -13.21 -6.07
N ALA A 7 13.03 -13.89 -7.00
CA ALA A 7 12.54 -15.18 -7.45
C ALA A 7 12.91 -16.24 -6.41
N THR A 8 11.91 -16.87 -5.83
CA THR A 8 12.07 -18.13 -5.09
C THR A 8 11.23 -19.19 -5.77
N ASP A 9 11.95 -20.17 -6.29
CA ASP A 9 11.55 -21.51 -6.72
C ASP A 9 10.63 -21.76 -7.92
N ASN A 10 11.17 -22.64 -8.73
CA ASN A 10 10.73 -23.42 -9.85
C ASN A 10 9.24 -23.81 -9.90
N ASN A 11 8.39 -22.90 -10.27
CA ASN A 11 7.33 -23.17 -11.25
C ASN A 11 6.76 -21.83 -11.69
N THR A 12 6.94 -21.50 -12.93
CA THR A 12 6.62 -20.26 -13.63
C THR A 12 5.22 -19.68 -13.29
N LYS A 13 5.08 -18.98 -12.17
CA LYS A 13 3.96 -18.10 -11.95
C LYS A 13 4.29 -16.76 -12.63
N THR A 14 4.23 -16.75 -13.93
CA THR A 14 4.48 -15.56 -14.76
C THR A 14 3.28 -14.60 -14.75
N GLN A 15 2.13 -15.01 -14.22
CA GLN A 15 0.90 -14.25 -14.23
C GLN A 15 0.67 -13.52 -12.91
N ILE A 16 0.53 -12.20 -12.96
CA ILE A 16 0.14 -11.37 -11.83
C ILE A 16 -1.40 -11.43 -11.72
N ARG A 17 -1.91 -12.01 -10.64
CA ARG A 17 -3.35 -12.15 -10.39
C ARG A 17 -3.85 -11.26 -9.26
N LYS A 18 -2.99 -10.92 -8.33
CA LYS A 18 -3.33 -10.10 -7.16
C LYS A 18 -2.26 -9.04 -6.93
N ILE A 19 -2.69 -7.81 -6.93
CA ILE A 19 -1.82 -6.64 -6.73
C ILE A 19 -2.23 -5.92 -5.46
N LEU A 20 -1.26 -5.60 -4.62
CA LEU A 20 -1.43 -4.79 -3.42
C LEU A 20 -0.78 -3.42 -3.60
N VAL A 21 -1.51 -2.36 -3.28
CA VAL A 21 -0.99 -1.00 -3.23
C VAL A 21 -1.25 -0.37 -1.86
N PRO A 22 -0.24 -0.28 -0.99
CA PRO A 22 -0.32 0.49 0.24
C PRO A 22 -0.29 1.99 -0.07
N ILE A 23 -1.24 2.75 0.51
CA ILE A 23 -1.30 4.21 0.34
C ILE A 23 -1.26 4.94 1.67
N ASP A 24 -0.69 6.14 1.67
CA ASP A 24 -0.64 7.05 2.80
C ASP A 24 -1.09 8.47 2.44
N GLY A 25 -1.65 8.65 1.25
CA GLY A 25 -2.09 9.92 0.73
C GLY A 25 -0.99 10.81 0.16
N SER A 26 0.26 10.37 0.17
CA SER A 26 1.37 11.07 -0.49
C SER A 26 1.24 10.98 -2.02
N GLU A 27 1.85 11.93 -2.73
CA GLU A 27 1.90 11.91 -4.19
C GLU A 27 2.53 10.62 -4.73
N CYS A 28 3.60 10.15 -4.10
CA CYS A 28 4.24 8.89 -4.48
C CYS A 28 3.32 7.69 -4.32
N SER A 29 2.52 7.63 -3.25
CA SER A 29 1.58 6.53 -3.03
C SER A 29 0.40 6.58 -4.02
N LEU A 30 -0.08 7.77 -4.37
CA LEU A 30 -1.11 7.93 -5.41
C LEU A 30 -0.56 7.62 -6.81
N ASN A 31 0.70 7.93 -7.08
CA ASN A 31 1.38 7.48 -8.29
C ASN A 31 1.50 5.95 -8.34
N ALA A 32 1.88 5.33 -7.24
CA ALA A 32 1.92 3.87 -7.13
C ALA A 32 0.55 3.25 -7.45
N ALA A 33 -0.54 3.85 -6.95
CA ALA A 33 -1.89 3.41 -7.27
C ALA A 33 -2.21 3.51 -8.78
N ARG A 34 -1.78 4.57 -9.48
CA ARG A 34 -1.94 4.68 -10.95
C ARG A 34 -1.24 3.55 -11.69
N TYR A 35 0.00 3.22 -11.29
CA TYR A 35 0.73 2.10 -11.88
C TYR A 35 0.07 0.76 -11.59
N ALA A 36 -0.37 0.55 -10.35
CA ALA A 36 -1.06 -0.67 -9.95
C ALA A 36 -2.36 -0.89 -10.75
N ILE A 37 -3.15 0.17 -10.94
CA ILE A 37 -4.38 0.15 -11.74
C ILE A 37 -4.07 -0.25 -13.19
N LYS A 38 -3.04 0.34 -13.81
CA LYS A 38 -2.66 0.01 -15.18
C LYS A 38 -2.25 -1.46 -15.30
N ILE A 39 -1.40 -1.94 -14.40
CA ILE A 39 -0.97 -3.35 -14.38
C ILE A 39 -2.17 -4.28 -14.14
N ALA A 40 -3.05 -3.94 -13.18
CA ALA A 40 -4.24 -4.73 -12.89
C ALA A 40 -5.16 -4.86 -14.11
N LYS A 41 -5.32 -3.78 -14.88
CA LYS A 41 -6.07 -3.79 -16.14
C LYS A 41 -5.43 -4.70 -17.18
N ASP A 42 -4.14 -4.56 -17.41
CA ASP A 42 -3.40 -5.29 -18.44
C ASP A 42 -3.33 -6.80 -18.12
N GLU A 43 -3.19 -7.16 -16.83
CA GLU A 43 -3.08 -8.55 -16.34
C GLU A 43 -4.44 -9.17 -15.96
N ASN A 44 -5.53 -8.39 -15.97
CA ASN A 44 -6.84 -8.78 -15.43
C ASN A 44 -6.73 -9.27 -13.97
N ALA A 45 -6.02 -8.50 -13.14
CA ALA A 45 -5.70 -8.85 -11.77
C ALA A 45 -6.63 -8.17 -10.77
N ASP A 46 -6.87 -8.84 -9.64
CA ASP A 46 -7.52 -8.26 -8.46
C ASP A 46 -6.64 -7.17 -7.86
N LEU A 47 -7.23 -6.01 -7.56
CA LEU A 47 -6.52 -4.88 -6.97
C LEU A 47 -6.97 -4.62 -5.54
N PHE A 48 -6.00 -4.65 -4.62
CA PHE A 48 -6.17 -4.34 -3.21
C PHE A 48 -5.46 -3.03 -2.90
N CYS A 49 -6.18 -2.09 -2.28
CA CYS A 49 -5.63 -0.82 -1.84
C CYS A 49 -5.80 -0.70 -0.33
N ILE A 50 -4.72 -0.60 0.42
CA ILE A 50 -4.76 -0.56 1.88
C ILE A 50 -4.15 0.71 2.45
N HIS A 51 -4.64 1.10 3.62
CA HIS A 51 -3.96 2.07 4.49
C HIS A 51 -3.74 1.45 5.85
N VAL A 52 -2.49 1.44 6.30
CA VAL A 52 -2.11 0.97 7.63
C VAL A 52 -1.93 2.17 8.54
N ILE A 53 -2.75 2.25 9.59
CA ILE A 53 -2.64 3.29 10.61
C ILE A 53 -1.45 2.92 11.50
N ALA A 54 -0.42 3.77 11.50
CA ALA A 54 0.67 3.65 12.44
C ALA A 54 0.17 3.82 13.88
N SER A 55 0.90 3.28 14.84
CA SER A 55 0.56 3.38 16.27
C SER A 55 0.22 4.82 16.69
N VAL A 56 -0.73 4.92 17.61
CA VAL A 56 -1.21 6.21 18.14
C VAL A 56 -0.03 7.01 18.73
N PRO A 57 0.20 8.25 18.31
CA PRO A 57 1.25 9.08 18.89
C PRO A 57 1.03 9.29 20.38
N TYR A 58 2.12 9.32 21.15
CA TYR A 58 2.08 9.41 22.62
C TYR A 58 1.22 10.56 23.17
N GLY A 59 1.12 11.67 22.44
CA GLY A 59 0.28 12.81 22.83
C GLY A 59 -1.24 12.56 22.80
N TYR A 60 -1.70 11.51 22.13
CA TYR A 60 -3.14 11.13 22.07
C TYR A 60 -3.53 10.09 23.14
N THR A 61 -2.57 9.53 23.86
CA THR A 61 -2.83 8.46 24.84
C THR A 61 -3.43 8.95 26.16
N SER A 62 -3.66 10.27 26.31
CA SER A 62 -4.13 10.89 27.55
C SER A 62 -5.62 10.73 27.83
N SER A 63 -6.44 10.36 26.82
CA SER A 63 -7.86 10.03 27.04
C SER A 63 -8.40 9.09 25.97
N PRO A 64 -9.32 8.18 26.33
CA PRO A 64 -9.97 7.28 25.36
C PRO A 64 -10.67 8.04 24.22
N SER A 65 -11.30 9.17 24.50
CA SER A 65 -11.99 9.99 23.50
C SER A 65 -11.02 10.62 22.49
N ALA A 66 -9.81 10.98 22.89
CA ALA A 66 -8.78 11.50 22.00
C ALA A 66 -8.26 10.39 21.06
N ILE A 67 -8.14 9.17 21.55
CA ILE A 67 -7.76 8.01 20.76
C ILE A 67 -8.85 7.71 19.72
N ASP A 68 -10.12 7.66 20.13
CA ASP A 68 -11.23 7.44 19.21
C ASP A 68 -11.32 8.51 18.13
N GLN A 69 -11.11 9.79 18.49
CA GLN A 69 -11.10 10.87 17.53
C GLN A 69 -9.94 10.73 16.54
N TYR A 70 -8.74 10.37 17.00
CA TYR A 70 -7.58 10.12 16.17
C TYR A 70 -7.85 9.05 15.10
N PHE A 71 -8.44 7.92 15.49
CA PHE A 71 -8.79 6.86 14.53
C PHE A 71 -9.85 7.30 13.54
N LYS A 72 -10.88 8.02 13.97
CA LYS A 72 -11.90 8.59 13.06
C LYS A 72 -11.29 9.54 12.03
N ASP A 73 -10.46 10.46 12.48
CA ASP A 73 -9.81 11.43 11.60
C ASP A 73 -8.92 10.76 10.53
N ILE A 74 -8.22 9.68 10.90
CA ILE A 74 -7.39 8.92 9.95
C ILE A 74 -8.26 8.12 9.00
N GLU A 75 -9.31 7.46 9.50
CA GLU A 75 -10.26 6.72 8.67
C GLU A 75 -10.90 7.62 7.62
N GLU A 76 -11.37 8.81 7.99
CA GLU A 76 -11.93 9.79 7.06
C GLU A 76 -10.92 10.21 5.97
N LYS A 77 -9.65 10.43 6.37
CA LYS A 77 -8.57 10.73 5.41
C LYS A 77 -8.33 9.56 4.48
N ALA A 78 -8.26 8.35 5.00
CA ALA A 78 -8.06 7.14 4.21
C ALA A 78 -9.20 6.93 3.21
N GLN A 79 -10.45 7.14 3.61
CA GLN A 79 -11.61 7.08 2.72
C GLN A 79 -11.53 8.12 1.59
N SER A 80 -11.05 9.32 1.88
CA SER A 80 -10.80 10.34 0.85
C SER A 80 -9.75 9.88 -0.17
N TRP A 81 -8.66 9.27 0.28
CA TRP A 81 -7.63 8.74 -0.62
C TRP A 81 -8.12 7.54 -1.42
N PHE A 82 -8.86 6.63 -0.79
CA PHE A 82 -9.51 5.51 -1.48
C PHE A 82 -10.50 6.00 -2.53
N GLY A 83 -11.25 7.07 -2.25
CA GLY A 83 -12.14 7.70 -3.23
C GLY A 83 -11.40 8.10 -4.49
N LYS A 84 -10.26 8.78 -4.36
CA LYS A 84 -9.41 9.16 -5.50
C LYS A 84 -8.93 7.94 -6.30
N VAL A 85 -8.51 6.87 -5.59
CA VAL A 85 -8.03 5.64 -6.25
C VAL A 85 -9.18 4.91 -6.94
N ARG A 86 -10.38 4.87 -6.33
CA ARG A 86 -11.58 4.30 -6.97
C ARG A 86 -11.96 5.03 -8.25
N ASP A 87 -11.89 6.36 -8.23
CA ASP A 87 -12.19 7.17 -9.42
C ASP A 87 -11.18 6.88 -10.55
N MET A 88 -9.89 6.79 -10.21
CA MET A 88 -8.86 6.40 -11.17
C MET A 88 -9.12 4.99 -11.74
N ALA A 89 -9.43 4.01 -10.89
CA ALA A 89 -9.70 2.63 -11.29
C ALA A 89 -10.92 2.53 -12.20
N LYS A 90 -12.00 3.23 -11.84
CA LYS A 90 -13.23 3.31 -12.64
C LYS A 90 -12.97 3.90 -14.03
N ASN A 91 -12.19 4.98 -14.12
CA ASN A 91 -11.83 5.62 -15.39
C ASN A 91 -11.01 4.69 -16.30
N GLU A 92 -10.27 3.76 -15.73
CA GLU A 92 -9.51 2.73 -16.46
C GLU A 92 -10.32 1.45 -16.75
N GLY A 93 -11.57 1.40 -16.32
CA GLY A 93 -12.46 0.26 -16.55
C GLY A 93 -12.31 -0.89 -15.56
N ILE A 94 -11.70 -0.62 -14.38
CA ILE A 94 -11.67 -1.58 -13.26
C ILE A 94 -12.87 -1.26 -12.35
N PRO A 95 -13.92 -2.11 -12.34
CA PRO A 95 -15.15 -1.82 -11.62
C PRO A 95 -15.02 -2.06 -10.12
N GLU A 96 -14.13 -2.94 -9.71
CA GLU A 96 -13.99 -3.37 -8.32
C GLU A 96 -12.57 -3.13 -7.80
N LEU A 97 -12.47 -2.26 -6.80
CA LEU A 97 -11.27 -2.00 -6.01
C LEU A 97 -11.55 -2.38 -4.55
N LYS A 98 -10.82 -3.35 -4.03
CA LYS A 98 -10.93 -3.75 -2.64
C LYS A 98 -10.11 -2.77 -1.78
N THR A 99 -10.76 -2.07 -0.85
CA THR A 99 -10.10 -1.07 0.01
C THR A 99 -10.25 -1.44 1.48
N GLU A 100 -9.19 -1.31 2.25
CA GLU A 100 -9.19 -1.65 3.67
C GLU A 100 -8.28 -0.70 4.45
N THR A 101 -8.76 -0.23 5.61
CA THR A 101 -7.97 0.50 6.61
C THR A 101 -7.90 -0.35 7.86
N PHE A 102 -6.72 -0.50 8.42
CA PHE A 102 -6.57 -1.18 9.71
C PHE A 102 -5.43 -0.59 10.52
N ALA A 103 -5.59 -0.63 11.83
CA ALA A 103 -4.55 -0.27 12.78
C ALA A 103 -3.73 -1.50 13.12
N ASP A 104 -2.42 -1.36 13.18
CA ASP A 104 -1.58 -2.45 13.63
C ASP A 104 -0.80 -2.06 14.91
N VAL A 105 -0.63 -3.06 15.76
CA VAL A 105 0.15 -2.98 17.00
C VAL A 105 1.64 -3.29 16.80
N LYS A 106 2.04 -3.82 15.63
CA LYS A 106 3.43 -4.23 15.35
C LYS A 106 4.19 -3.12 14.62
N SER A 107 4.09 -3.12 13.31
CA SER A 107 4.66 -2.08 12.44
C SER A 107 3.93 -2.02 11.10
N VAL A 108 3.95 -0.86 10.46
CA VAL A 108 3.37 -0.68 9.12
C VAL A 108 3.98 -1.65 8.11
N ILE A 109 5.27 -1.95 8.21
CA ILE A 109 5.98 -2.87 7.31
C ILE A 109 5.43 -4.28 7.48
N GLU A 110 5.40 -4.79 8.72
CA GLU A 110 4.90 -6.13 9.03
C GLU A 110 3.44 -6.29 8.62
N SER A 111 2.61 -5.27 8.87
CA SER A 111 1.21 -5.27 8.46
C SER A 111 1.03 -5.40 6.95
N ILE A 112 1.82 -4.69 6.16
CA ILE A 112 1.79 -4.80 4.69
C ILE A 112 2.21 -6.21 4.25
N ILE A 113 3.27 -6.75 4.84
CA ILE A 113 3.79 -8.08 4.52
C ILE A 113 2.79 -9.17 4.91
N ASP A 114 2.24 -9.11 6.12
CA ASP A 114 1.25 -10.06 6.62
C ASP A 114 -0.03 -10.04 5.75
N TYR A 115 -0.49 -8.85 5.36
CA TYR A 115 -1.62 -8.70 4.43
C TYR A 115 -1.32 -9.34 3.08
N ALA A 116 -0.16 -9.04 2.51
CA ALA A 116 0.26 -9.60 1.22
C ALA A 116 0.38 -11.13 1.28
N THR A 117 0.93 -11.67 2.36
CA THR A 117 1.08 -13.12 2.57
C THR A 117 -0.28 -13.80 2.73
N SER A 118 -1.16 -13.26 3.58
CA SER A 118 -2.48 -13.86 3.86
C SER A 118 -3.42 -13.88 2.65
N ARG A 119 -3.17 -13.03 1.67
CA ARG A 119 -3.98 -12.89 0.45
C ARG A 119 -3.31 -13.52 -0.79
N ASP A 120 -2.12 -14.12 -0.66
CA ASP A 120 -1.31 -14.63 -1.78
C ASP A 120 -1.11 -13.57 -2.86
N VAL A 121 -0.67 -12.37 -2.47
CA VAL A 121 -0.37 -11.26 -3.38
C VAL A 121 0.84 -11.60 -4.24
N ASP A 122 0.73 -11.35 -5.55
CA ASP A 122 1.80 -11.60 -6.52
C ASP A 122 2.72 -10.38 -6.71
N LEU A 123 2.16 -9.17 -6.53
CA LEU A 123 2.88 -7.92 -6.72
C LEU A 123 2.46 -6.87 -5.68
N ILE A 124 3.43 -6.28 -5.01
CA ILE A 124 3.23 -5.06 -4.22
C ILE A 124 3.72 -3.88 -5.05
N VAL A 125 2.87 -2.86 -5.23
CA VAL A 125 3.24 -1.58 -5.87
C VAL A 125 3.25 -0.50 -4.81
N ILE A 126 4.42 0.07 -4.53
CA ILE A 126 4.58 0.99 -3.40
C ILE A 126 5.35 2.26 -3.80
N GLY A 127 4.93 3.39 -3.25
CA GLY A 127 5.63 4.65 -3.41
C GLY A 127 7.01 4.63 -2.73
N THR A 128 8.03 5.15 -3.40
CA THR A 128 9.39 5.20 -2.82
C THR A 128 9.51 6.12 -1.61
N ARG A 129 8.54 7.03 -1.41
CA ARG A 129 8.51 8.01 -0.31
C ARG A 129 7.09 8.13 0.23
N GLY A 130 6.99 8.36 1.53
CA GLY A 130 5.73 8.67 2.20
C GLY A 130 5.59 10.15 2.53
N ARG A 131 4.66 10.47 3.43
CA ARG A 131 4.28 11.84 3.86
C ARG A 131 5.41 12.65 4.48
N THR A 132 6.45 12.04 5.04
CA THR A 132 7.55 12.74 5.72
C THR A 132 8.55 13.38 4.78
N GLY A 133 8.49 13.11 3.47
CA GLY A 133 9.19 13.85 2.43
C GLY A 133 10.72 13.96 2.55
N LEU A 134 11.34 13.11 3.38
CA LEU A 134 12.77 13.19 3.66
C LEU A 134 13.62 13.00 2.40
N LYS A 135 14.51 13.96 2.19
CA LYS A 135 15.58 14.10 1.20
C LYS A 135 15.43 13.34 -0.14
N ARG A 136 15.61 14.08 -1.23
CA ARG A 136 15.38 13.73 -2.64
C ARG A 136 16.03 12.43 -3.14
N PHE A 137 16.97 11.86 -2.38
CA PHE A 137 17.79 10.71 -2.77
C PHE A 137 17.59 9.44 -1.93
N LEU A 138 16.76 9.48 -0.88
CA LEU A 138 16.58 8.34 0.01
C LEU A 138 15.21 7.68 -0.21
N MET A 139 15.22 6.36 -0.21
CA MET A 139 14.01 5.54 -0.14
C MET A 139 13.44 5.62 1.28
N GLY A 140 12.11 5.77 1.39
CA GLY A 140 11.43 5.77 2.69
C GLY A 140 11.58 4.44 3.43
N SER A 141 11.52 4.49 4.76
CA SER A 141 11.69 3.32 5.62
C SER A 141 10.70 2.20 5.31
N VAL A 142 9.43 2.54 5.06
CA VAL A 142 8.39 1.55 4.74
C VAL A 142 8.69 0.85 3.41
N ALA A 143 8.97 1.63 2.35
CA ALA A 143 9.31 1.05 1.04
C ALA A 143 10.55 0.16 1.12
N ASN A 144 11.59 0.61 1.84
CA ASN A 144 12.81 -0.18 2.05
C ASN A 144 12.53 -1.48 2.81
N GLY A 145 11.76 -1.41 3.89
CA GLY A 145 11.40 -2.60 4.68
C GLY A 145 10.55 -3.59 3.87
N VAL A 146 9.58 -3.10 3.09
CA VAL A 146 8.77 -3.96 2.23
C VAL A 146 9.63 -4.67 1.18
N VAL A 147 10.56 -3.97 0.52
CA VAL A 147 11.49 -4.59 -0.44
C VAL A 147 12.34 -5.68 0.18
N GLN A 148 12.80 -5.47 1.41
CA GLN A 148 13.66 -6.45 2.09
C GLN A 148 12.93 -7.71 2.56
N HIS A 149 11.64 -7.59 2.91
CA HIS A 149 10.91 -8.66 3.60
C HIS A 149 9.74 -9.24 2.79
N ALA A 150 9.37 -8.65 1.65
CA ALA A 150 8.30 -9.18 0.82
C ALA A 150 8.64 -10.58 0.27
N HIS A 151 7.66 -11.48 0.29
CA HIS A 151 7.74 -12.81 -0.31
C HIS A 151 7.39 -12.81 -1.81
N CYS A 152 6.86 -11.70 -2.33
CA CYS A 152 6.46 -11.51 -3.73
C CYS A 152 7.23 -10.37 -4.38
N SER A 153 6.98 -10.13 -5.67
CA SER A 153 7.58 -9.02 -6.41
C SER A 153 7.17 -7.67 -5.84
N VAL A 154 8.09 -6.69 -5.88
CA VAL A 154 7.82 -5.32 -5.42
C VAL A 154 8.20 -4.33 -6.51
N LEU A 155 7.25 -3.48 -6.90
CA LEU A 155 7.44 -2.36 -7.80
C LEU A 155 7.51 -1.05 -7.00
N LEU A 156 8.64 -0.38 -7.11
CA LEU A 156 8.87 0.93 -6.51
C LEU A 156 8.51 2.05 -7.48
N VAL A 157 7.65 2.97 -7.05
CA VAL A 157 7.17 4.11 -7.86
C VAL A 157 7.55 5.44 -7.19
N ARG A 158 8.03 6.39 -7.98
CA ARG A 158 8.32 7.78 -7.57
C ARG A 158 7.16 8.70 -7.84
#